data_2d19889bbd568527504591698a10c865
#
_entry.id   2d19889bbd568527504591698a10c865
#
_cell.length_a   1.000
_cell.length_b   1.000
_cell.length_c   1.000
_cell.angle_alpha   90.00
_cell.angle_beta   90.00
_cell.angle_gamma   90.00
#
_symmetry.space_group_name_H-M   'P 1'
#
loop_
_entity.id
_entity.type
_entity.pdbx_description
1 polymer ?
#
loop_
_entity_poly.entity_id
_entity_poly.type
_entity_poly.pdbx_seq_one_letter_code
_entity_poly.pdbx_strand_id
1 'polypeptide(L)'
;MPISAAGSNPRERGFTLVELMVVVTIIGLASAIAVWALPDPRGRVIDEAAKFALRVKGAHDTAIVEARPVSLWVTSGGYGFDRRISGRWTPIADKPLRVTRWTEGTSAAIEGGGARARVTFDETGLADQPATISLRRSGARTDVAIDADGSVRVVG
;
A
#
# COMPACT_ATOMS: atom_id res chain seq x y z
N MET A 1 -75.66 -40.02 3.38
CA MET A 1 -74.38 -39.60 2.79
C MET A 1 -73.87 -38.41 3.58
N PRO A 2 -72.76 -38.48 4.26
CA PRO A 2 -72.20 -37.35 5.00
C PRO A 2 -71.28 -36.55 4.07
N ILE A 3 -71.45 -35.23 4.09
CA ILE A 3 -70.61 -34.25 3.42
C ILE A 3 -69.38 -34.00 4.27
N SER A 4 -68.19 -34.31 3.74
CA SER A 4 -66.90 -34.04 4.37
C SER A 4 -66.67 -32.54 4.49
N ALA A 5 -66.37 -32.11 5.70
CA ALA A 5 -65.91 -30.75 6.02
C ALA A 5 -64.58 -30.47 5.36
N ALA A 6 -64.47 -29.36 4.65
CA ALA A 6 -63.25 -28.83 4.12
C ALA A 6 -62.27 -28.46 5.23
N GLY A 7 -61.06 -28.98 5.14
CA GLY A 7 -59.99 -28.69 6.11
C GLY A 7 -59.63 -27.20 6.07
N SER A 8 -59.58 -26.64 7.28
CA SER A 8 -59.06 -25.29 7.53
C SER A 8 -57.55 -25.27 7.28
N ASN A 9 -57.13 -24.53 6.26
CA ASN A 9 -55.70 -24.23 6.00
C ASN A 9 -55.06 -23.52 7.23
N PRO A 10 -53.88 -23.95 7.69
CA PRO A 10 -53.20 -23.26 8.75
C PRO A 10 -52.73 -21.88 8.24
N ARG A 11 -53.16 -20.87 8.94
CA ARG A 11 -52.83 -19.44 8.93
C ARG A 11 -51.65 -19.08 8.08
N GLU A 12 -51.90 -18.59 6.89
CA GLU A 12 -50.94 -17.73 6.18
C GLU A 12 -50.83 -16.42 6.98
N ARG A 13 -49.80 -16.32 7.78
CA ARG A 13 -49.43 -15.05 8.43
C ARG A 13 -48.79 -14.17 7.35
N GLY A 14 -49.58 -13.30 6.73
CA GLY A 14 -49.04 -12.25 5.88
C GLY A 14 -48.12 -11.34 6.65
N PHE A 15 -46.98 -11.00 6.06
CA PHE A 15 -46.05 -9.99 6.61
C PHE A 15 -46.79 -8.67 6.81
N THR A 16 -46.60 -8.04 7.96
CA THR A 16 -47.13 -6.71 8.22
C THR A 16 -46.27 -5.65 7.50
N LEU A 17 -46.89 -4.56 7.04
CA LEU A 17 -46.19 -3.44 6.40
C LEU A 17 -45.09 -2.87 7.31
N VAL A 18 -45.36 -2.84 8.63
CA VAL A 18 -44.40 -2.38 9.65
C VAL A 18 -43.17 -3.32 9.72
N GLU A 19 -43.40 -4.63 9.67
CA GLU A 19 -42.30 -5.61 9.68
C GLU A 19 -41.40 -5.46 8.45
N LEU A 20 -41.98 -5.22 7.27
CA LEU A 20 -41.23 -4.94 6.05
C LEU A 20 -40.41 -3.64 6.19
N MET A 21 -41.01 -2.56 6.75
CA MET A 21 -40.31 -1.30 6.97
C MET A 21 -39.12 -1.45 7.92
N VAL A 22 -39.28 -2.21 9.01
CA VAL A 22 -38.20 -2.48 9.97
C VAL A 22 -37.08 -3.28 9.31
N VAL A 23 -37.40 -4.32 8.55
CA VAL A 23 -36.39 -5.14 7.83
C VAL A 23 -35.61 -4.31 6.83
N VAL A 24 -36.27 -3.49 6.02
CA VAL A 24 -35.60 -2.62 5.04
C VAL A 24 -34.70 -1.59 5.74
N THR A 25 -35.15 -1.04 6.87
CA THR A 25 -34.36 -0.10 7.68
C THR A 25 -33.09 -0.76 8.21
N ILE A 26 -33.22 -1.97 8.78
CA ILE A 26 -32.06 -2.74 9.29
C ILE A 26 -31.09 -3.08 8.17
N ILE A 27 -31.58 -3.54 7.01
CA ILE A 27 -30.73 -3.84 5.84
C ILE A 27 -30.03 -2.57 5.35
N GLY A 28 -30.74 -1.44 5.29
CA GLY A 28 -30.18 -0.15 4.91
C GLY A 28 -29.05 0.29 5.84
N LEU A 29 -29.28 0.18 7.17
CA LEU A 29 -28.26 0.50 8.17
C LEU A 29 -27.04 -0.44 8.09
N ALA A 30 -27.29 -1.74 7.98
CA ALA A 30 -26.24 -2.74 7.85
C ALA A 30 -25.41 -2.53 6.57
N SER A 31 -26.05 -2.18 5.46
CA SER A 31 -25.37 -1.86 4.20
C SER A 31 -24.49 -0.62 4.31
N ALA A 32 -24.95 0.42 5.00
CA ALA A 32 -24.17 1.64 5.23
C ALA A 32 -22.89 1.35 6.04
N ILE A 33 -22.98 0.52 7.06
CA ILE A 33 -21.82 0.10 7.87
C ILE A 33 -20.85 -0.75 7.04
N ALA A 34 -21.35 -1.65 6.18
CA ALA A 34 -20.54 -2.52 5.35
C ALA A 34 -19.69 -1.72 4.34
N VAL A 35 -20.21 -0.63 3.77
CA VAL A 35 -19.47 0.24 2.85
C VAL A 35 -18.28 0.91 3.54
N TRP A 36 -18.42 1.31 4.80
CA TRP A 36 -17.34 1.92 5.57
C TRP A 36 -16.25 0.93 5.99
N ALA A 37 -16.59 -0.35 6.07
CA ALA A 37 -15.65 -1.40 6.45
C ALA A 37 -14.83 -1.95 5.27
N LEU A 38 -15.13 -1.55 4.01
CA LEU A 38 -14.38 -2.02 2.85
C LEU A 38 -12.96 -1.44 2.86
N PRO A 39 -11.93 -2.29 2.80
CA PRO A 39 -10.54 -1.82 2.69
C PRO A 39 -10.36 -1.03 1.40
N ASP A 40 -9.78 0.16 1.47
CA ASP A 40 -9.34 0.91 0.29
C ASP A 40 -7.90 0.50 -0.10
N PRO A 41 -7.72 -0.35 -1.13
CA PRO A 41 -6.39 -0.77 -1.58
C PRO A 41 -5.60 0.38 -2.20
N ARG A 42 -6.30 1.36 -2.83
CA ARG A 42 -5.65 2.53 -3.45
C ARG A 42 -5.06 3.46 -2.40
N GLY A 43 -5.83 3.86 -1.41
CA GLY A 43 -5.34 4.70 -0.32
C GLY A 43 -4.12 4.07 0.35
N ARG A 44 -4.17 2.77 0.62
CA ARG A 44 -3.07 2.05 1.28
C ARG A 44 -1.79 1.99 0.46
N VAL A 45 -1.85 1.77 -0.86
CA VAL A 45 -0.64 1.75 -1.70
C VAL A 45 -0.06 3.15 -1.88
N ILE A 46 -0.90 4.18 -1.97
CA ILE A 46 -0.46 5.58 -2.04
C ILE A 46 0.24 5.98 -0.74
N ASP A 47 -0.33 5.65 0.43
CA ASP A 47 0.27 5.92 1.73
C ASP A 47 1.63 5.23 1.89
N GLU A 48 1.74 3.99 1.41
CA GLU A 48 2.99 3.25 1.47
C GLU A 48 4.04 3.84 0.52
N ALA A 49 3.64 4.24 -0.68
CA ALA A 49 4.49 4.95 -1.63
C ALA A 49 4.98 6.29 -1.07
N ALA A 50 4.11 7.05 -0.41
CA ALA A 50 4.48 8.30 0.24
C ALA A 50 5.49 8.09 1.38
N LYS A 51 5.29 7.08 2.23
CA LYS A 51 6.24 6.70 3.30
C LYS A 51 7.58 6.24 2.73
N PHE A 52 7.56 5.48 1.65
CA PHE A 52 8.78 5.07 0.96
C PHE A 52 9.51 6.27 0.37
N ALA A 53 8.82 7.14 -0.37
CA ALA A 53 9.39 8.35 -0.96
C ALA A 53 10.04 9.27 0.09
N LEU A 54 9.39 9.45 1.25
CA LEU A 54 9.96 10.23 2.38
C LEU A 54 11.27 9.62 2.90
N ARG A 55 11.38 8.29 2.96
CA ARG A 55 12.62 7.64 3.39
C ARG A 55 13.72 7.72 2.35
N VAL A 56 13.35 7.62 1.05
CA VAL A 56 14.31 7.82 -0.04
C VAL A 56 14.85 9.25 -0.02
N LYS A 57 13.97 10.24 0.19
CA LYS A 57 14.40 11.63 0.39
C LYS A 57 15.30 11.78 1.62
N GLY A 58 14.98 11.13 2.72
CA GLY A 58 15.84 11.11 3.91
C GLY A 58 17.22 10.50 3.62
N ALA A 59 17.32 9.49 2.75
CA ALA A 59 18.60 8.92 2.34
C ALA A 59 19.41 9.89 1.46
N HIS A 60 18.75 10.57 0.52
CA HIS A 60 19.33 11.66 -0.27
C HIS A 60 19.89 12.76 0.64
N ASP A 61 19.08 13.28 1.58
CA ASP A 61 19.49 14.32 2.51
C ASP A 61 20.65 13.85 3.41
N THR A 62 20.63 12.58 3.83
CA THR A 62 21.71 11.98 4.63
C THR A 62 23.02 11.91 3.83
N ALA A 63 22.96 11.59 2.54
CA ALA A 63 24.17 11.56 1.69
C ALA A 63 24.84 12.93 1.64
N ILE A 64 24.07 14.00 1.52
CA ILE A 64 24.55 15.39 1.48
C ILE A 64 25.10 15.80 2.87
N VAL A 65 24.33 15.57 3.94
CA VAL A 65 24.67 16.04 5.29
C VAL A 65 25.91 15.31 5.83
N GLU A 66 26.01 14.01 5.59
CA GLU A 66 27.17 13.22 6.04
C GLU A 66 28.35 13.31 5.05
N ALA A 67 28.18 13.95 3.88
CA ALA A 67 29.15 13.98 2.78
C ALA A 67 29.67 12.57 2.44
N ARG A 68 28.74 11.61 2.32
CA ARG A 68 29.04 10.20 2.06
C ARG A 68 27.97 9.56 1.19
N PRO A 69 28.35 8.74 0.23
CA PRO A 69 27.36 8.05 -0.61
C PRO A 69 26.43 7.15 0.21
N VAL A 70 25.13 7.25 -0.07
CA VAL A 70 24.09 6.40 0.47
C VAL A 70 23.39 5.66 -0.67
N SER A 71 23.25 4.34 -0.54
CA SER A 71 22.64 3.50 -1.54
C SER A 71 21.29 2.96 -1.04
N LEU A 72 20.25 3.18 -1.81
CA LEU A 72 18.96 2.49 -1.70
C LEU A 72 19.03 1.16 -2.42
N TRP A 73 18.52 0.10 -1.82
CA TRP A 73 18.19 -1.13 -2.51
C TRP A 73 16.72 -1.49 -2.31
N VAL A 74 16.08 -2.00 -3.37
CA VAL A 74 14.66 -2.39 -3.37
C VAL A 74 14.53 -3.81 -3.91
N THR A 75 13.67 -4.60 -3.29
CA THR A 75 13.25 -5.92 -3.73
C THR A 75 11.73 -6.02 -3.71
N SER A 76 11.15 -7.09 -4.25
CA SER A 76 9.71 -7.33 -4.17
C SER A 76 9.17 -7.39 -2.73
N GLY A 77 9.99 -7.82 -1.75
CA GLY A 77 9.59 -7.99 -0.34
C GLY A 77 9.92 -6.83 0.58
N GLY A 78 10.74 -5.87 0.15
CA GLY A 78 11.16 -4.76 1.01
C GLY A 78 12.31 -3.95 0.44
N TYR A 79 12.82 -3.03 1.24
CA TYR A 79 13.90 -2.13 0.87
C TYR A 79 14.77 -1.78 2.07
N GLY A 80 15.94 -1.24 1.80
CA GLY A 80 16.86 -0.76 2.82
C GLY A 80 17.91 0.17 2.24
N PHE A 81 18.74 0.69 3.15
CA PHE A 81 19.72 1.69 2.81
C PHE A 81 21.08 1.26 3.36
N ASP A 82 22.11 1.47 2.57
CA ASP A 82 23.50 1.23 2.93
C ASP A 82 24.27 2.54 2.80
N ARG A 83 25.17 2.84 3.74
CA ARG A 83 26.12 3.97 3.61
C ARG A 83 27.52 3.46 3.31
N ARG A 84 28.32 4.26 2.64
CA ARG A 84 29.71 3.91 2.34
C ARG A 84 30.63 4.34 3.48
N ILE A 85 31.24 3.37 4.15
CA ILE A 85 32.21 3.62 5.24
C ILE A 85 33.52 2.93 4.87
N SER A 86 34.62 3.69 4.78
CA SER A 86 35.94 3.17 4.45
C SER A 86 35.93 2.28 3.19
N GLY A 87 35.20 2.70 2.17
CA GLY A 87 35.09 1.97 0.88
C GLY A 87 34.11 0.79 0.88
N ARG A 88 33.50 0.45 2.01
CA ARG A 88 32.54 -0.67 2.12
C ARG A 88 31.12 -0.18 2.32
N TRP A 89 30.15 -0.90 1.73
CA TRP A 89 28.74 -0.66 1.96
C TRP A 89 28.33 -1.29 3.30
N THR A 90 27.79 -0.47 4.21
CA THR A 90 27.36 -0.86 5.55
C THR A 90 25.87 -0.55 5.69
N PRO A 91 25.02 -1.52 6.06
CA PRO A 91 23.60 -1.28 6.28
C PRO A 91 23.34 -0.21 7.34
N ILE A 92 22.38 0.68 7.08
CA ILE A 92 21.91 1.66 8.05
C ILE A 92 20.86 0.98 8.94
N ALA A 93 21.17 0.85 10.22
CA ALA A 93 20.27 0.19 11.19
C ALA A 93 19.30 1.16 11.86
N ASP A 94 19.59 2.46 11.82
CA ASP A 94 18.85 3.49 12.52
C ASP A 94 17.63 3.97 11.74
N LYS A 95 16.58 4.39 12.46
CA LYS A 95 15.43 5.06 11.84
C LYS A 95 15.86 6.44 11.32
N PRO A 96 15.26 6.89 10.21
CA PRO A 96 14.21 6.24 9.41
C PRO A 96 14.73 5.27 8.33
N LEU A 97 16.04 5.06 8.19
CA LEU A 97 16.69 4.38 7.05
C LEU A 97 16.94 2.89 7.25
N ARG A 98 16.48 2.29 8.34
CA ARG A 98 16.60 0.85 8.57
C ARG A 98 15.87 0.03 7.50
N VAL A 99 16.31 -1.20 7.31
CA VAL A 99 15.62 -2.19 6.47
C VAL A 99 14.15 -2.30 6.84
N THR A 100 13.30 -2.27 5.84
CA THR A 100 11.83 -2.29 6.02
C THR A 100 11.20 -3.22 5.00
N ARG A 101 10.27 -4.05 5.46
CA ARG A 101 9.43 -4.87 4.59
C ARG A 101 8.25 -4.04 4.11
N TRP A 102 7.76 -4.33 2.90
CA TRP A 102 6.48 -3.81 2.46
C TRP A 102 5.37 -4.31 3.36
N THR A 103 4.31 -3.53 3.51
CA THR A 103 3.10 -3.95 4.23
C THR A 103 2.51 -5.18 3.54
N GLU A 104 1.96 -6.10 4.33
CA GLU A 104 1.34 -7.32 3.81
C GLU A 104 0.38 -7.04 2.65
N GLY A 105 0.51 -7.79 1.56
CA GLY A 105 -0.24 -7.61 0.31
C GLY A 105 0.32 -6.54 -0.63
N THR A 106 1.36 -5.80 -0.24
CA THR A 106 2.09 -4.89 -1.14
C THR A 106 3.35 -5.57 -1.67
N SER A 107 3.63 -5.37 -2.94
CA SER A 107 4.88 -5.79 -3.58
C SER A 107 5.43 -4.68 -4.46
N ALA A 108 6.75 -4.62 -4.57
CA ALA A 108 7.43 -3.72 -5.49
C ALA A 108 7.80 -4.45 -6.79
N ALA A 109 7.54 -3.79 -7.91
CA ALA A 109 8.08 -4.16 -9.22
C ALA A 109 9.08 -3.08 -9.65
N ILE A 110 10.19 -3.50 -10.23
CA ILE A 110 11.29 -2.64 -10.64
C ILE A 110 11.25 -2.51 -12.15
N GLU A 111 11.27 -1.31 -12.67
CA GLU A 111 11.37 -1.09 -14.10
C GLU A 111 12.70 -1.66 -14.61
N GLY A 112 12.64 -2.46 -15.68
CA GLY A 112 13.79 -3.22 -16.16
C GLY A 112 13.88 -4.68 -15.71
N GLY A 113 12.94 -5.18 -14.86
CA GLY A 113 12.71 -6.62 -14.63
C GLY A 113 13.72 -7.33 -13.72
N GLY A 114 14.54 -6.61 -12.96
CA GLY A 114 15.50 -7.18 -12.02
C GLY A 114 14.87 -7.62 -10.69
N ALA A 115 15.43 -8.65 -10.04
CA ALA A 115 15.04 -9.08 -8.71
C ALA A 115 15.35 -8.03 -7.61
N ARG A 116 16.27 -7.11 -7.90
CA ARG A 116 16.74 -6.05 -7.01
C ARG A 116 17.15 -4.82 -7.81
N ALA A 117 16.60 -3.66 -7.45
CA ALA A 117 17.13 -2.37 -7.90
C ALA A 117 18.10 -1.81 -6.86
N ARG A 118 19.04 -1.01 -7.33
CA ARG A 118 19.94 -0.22 -6.49
C ARG A 118 20.07 1.16 -7.11
N VAL A 119 19.94 2.20 -6.29
CA VAL A 119 20.17 3.59 -6.64
C VAL A 119 21.12 4.17 -5.60
N THR A 120 22.15 4.86 -6.02
CA THR A 120 23.14 5.45 -5.12
C THR A 120 23.11 6.96 -5.22
N PHE A 121 22.91 7.64 -4.10
CA PHE A 121 23.10 9.08 -3.99
C PHE A 121 24.55 9.37 -3.60
N ASP A 122 25.21 10.21 -4.35
CA ASP A 122 26.55 10.69 -4.03
C ASP A 122 26.51 11.77 -2.91
N GLU A 123 27.66 12.28 -2.52
CA GLU A 123 27.80 13.33 -1.51
C GLU A 123 27.18 14.67 -1.90
N THR A 124 26.83 14.87 -3.15
CA THR A 124 26.12 16.06 -3.66
C THR A 124 24.62 15.84 -3.81
N GLY A 125 24.15 14.62 -3.58
CA GLY A 125 22.76 14.22 -3.69
C GLY A 125 22.35 13.73 -5.09
N LEU A 126 23.25 13.70 -6.07
CA LEU A 126 22.95 13.18 -7.39
C LEU A 126 22.78 11.66 -7.35
N ALA A 127 21.76 11.16 -8.03
CA ALA A 127 21.56 9.73 -8.19
C ALA A 127 22.43 9.19 -9.32
N ASP A 128 23.06 8.03 -9.13
CA ASP A 128 23.87 7.34 -10.14
C ASP A 128 23.06 6.96 -11.38
N GLN A 129 21.75 6.75 -11.21
CA GLN A 129 20.81 6.49 -12.30
C GLN A 129 19.38 6.83 -11.86
N PRO A 130 18.51 7.30 -12.77
CA PRO A 130 17.11 7.44 -12.51
C PRO A 130 16.46 6.06 -12.34
N ALA A 131 15.42 5.96 -11.51
CA ALA A 131 14.71 4.71 -11.28
C ALA A 131 13.22 4.95 -11.02
N THR A 132 12.38 4.03 -11.48
CA THR A 132 10.95 3.99 -11.16
C THR A 132 10.63 2.70 -10.41
N ILE A 133 10.07 2.84 -9.22
CA ILE A 133 9.66 1.74 -8.37
C ILE A 133 8.14 1.70 -8.34
N SER A 134 7.54 0.65 -8.89
CA SER A 134 6.09 0.44 -8.92
C SER A 134 5.64 -0.34 -7.71
N LEU A 135 4.85 0.25 -6.83
CA LEU A 135 4.18 -0.45 -5.74
C LEU A 135 2.81 -0.94 -6.19
N ARG A 136 2.50 -2.20 -5.90
CA ARG A 136 1.24 -2.85 -6.28
C ARG A 136 0.58 -3.48 -5.07
N ARG A 137 -0.76 -3.33 -4.96
CA ARG A 137 -1.58 -3.94 -3.91
C ARG A 137 -2.99 -4.17 -4.43
N SER A 138 -3.48 -5.42 -4.42
CA SER A 138 -4.87 -5.77 -4.77
C SER A 138 -5.37 -5.09 -6.06
N GLY A 139 -4.54 -5.07 -7.12
CA GLY A 139 -4.88 -4.43 -8.41
C GLY A 139 -4.61 -2.92 -8.48
N ALA A 140 -4.38 -2.23 -7.37
CA ALA A 140 -3.94 -0.84 -7.36
C ALA A 140 -2.43 -0.74 -7.58
N ARG A 141 -2.00 0.33 -8.26
CA ARG A 141 -0.59 0.63 -8.54
C ARG A 141 -0.31 2.10 -8.25
N THR A 142 0.89 2.38 -7.75
CA THR A 142 1.43 3.72 -7.58
C THR A 142 2.93 3.65 -7.82
N ASP A 143 3.48 4.60 -8.54
CA ASP A 143 4.88 4.63 -8.89
C ASP A 143 5.63 5.67 -8.03
N VAL A 144 6.87 5.37 -7.68
CA VAL A 144 7.79 6.31 -7.06
C VAL A 144 8.96 6.50 -8.02
N ALA A 145 9.10 7.69 -8.55
CA ALA A 145 10.19 8.06 -9.44
C ALA A 145 11.32 8.74 -8.66
N ILE A 146 12.54 8.35 -8.96
CA ILE A 146 13.79 8.95 -8.50
C ILE A 146 14.48 9.48 -9.73
N ASP A 147 14.68 10.78 -9.82
CA ASP A 147 15.32 11.43 -10.95
C ASP A 147 16.84 11.51 -10.73
N ALA A 148 17.60 11.78 -11.80
CA ALA A 148 19.07 11.86 -11.75
C ALA A 148 19.60 12.98 -10.83
N ASP A 149 18.80 14.03 -10.61
CA ASP A 149 19.11 15.11 -9.67
C ASP A 149 18.86 14.72 -8.19
N GLY A 150 18.45 13.48 -7.93
CA GLY A 150 18.10 12.96 -6.61
C GLY A 150 16.70 13.31 -6.14
N SER A 151 15.89 14.04 -6.93
CA SER A 151 14.51 14.33 -6.58
C SER A 151 13.65 13.09 -6.58
N VAL A 152 12.68 13.02 -5.63
CA VAL A 152 11.81 11.86 -5.42
C VAL A 152 10.36 12.30 -5.51
N ARG A 153 9.59 11.62 -6.37
CA ARG A 153 8.18 11.94 -6.60
C ARG A 153 7.32 10.70 -6.55
N VAL A 154 6.10 10.84 -5.99
CA VAL A 154 5.04 9.84 -6.09
C VAL A 154 4.22 10.18 -7.33
N VAL A 155 4.07 9.21 -8.23
CA VAL A 155 3.34 9.33 -9.49
C VAL A 155 2.18 8.35 -9.42
N GLY A 156 0.96 8.84 -9.39
CA GLY A 156 -0.26 8.05 -9.25
C GLY A 156 -1.06 7.96 -10.52
#